data_c8a625124cb8d15bbf160cf094278d4e
#
_entry.id   c8a625124cb8d15bbf160cf094278d4e
#
_cell.length_a   1.000
_cell.length_b   1.000
_cell.length_c   1.000
_cell.angle_alpha   90.00
_cell.angle_beta   90.00
_cell.angle_gamma   90.00
#
_symmetry.space_group_name_H-M   'P 1'
#
loop_
_entity.id
_entity.type
_entity.pdbx_description
1 polymer ?
#
loop_
_entity_poly.entity_id
_entity_poly.type
_entity_poly.pdbx_seq_one_letter_code
_entity_poly.pdbx_strand_id
1 'polypeptide(L)'
;MTNTINSQIKSIILAAGKGTRMKSETPKVLHKIFNKELLGYVIDAVNGTGMAKENYVIVGHCADEVENYVTKNYDNAKCRLQSPQLGTGHAAFQAYEDLKGFEGQVLILCGDTPLLTAETLNKFISAHTQSQSALTVMSAIFEDPTNYGRIVRDENGNLKAIVEEKDASDAQKKIKEINTGVYLLDWPKVHEAFLNLDSNNAQNEYYLTDIVKWTISKGLKAQSYILENNEESYGINSKKNLAQATKILKDRVNDKLLADGVTIIDPDTTYISPETEIAADTIIYPCTYIEGKNKIGKDCKIG
;
A
#
# COMPACT_ATOMS: atom_id res chain seq x y z
N MET A 1 28.09 -1.22 20.50
CA MET A 1 26.81 -1.60 21.09
C MET A 1 25.73 -0.99 20.21
N THR A 2 25.20 -1.77 19.27
CA THR A 2 24.11 -1.34 18.39
C THR A 2 22.83 -1.41 19.23
N ASN A 3 22.35 -0.26 19.71
CA ASN A 3 20.99 -0.15 20.21
C ASN A 3 20.04 -0.49 19.04
N THR A 4 19.62 -1.74 18.97
CA THR A 4 18.47 -2.13 18.17
C THR A 4 17.27 -1.47 18.86
N ILE A 5 16.95 -0.25 18.45
CA ILE A 5 15.67 0.37 18.81
C ILE A 5 14.64 -0.51 18.13
N ASN A 6 14.03 -1.41 18.90
CA ASN A 6 12.88 -2.19 18.52
C ASN A 6 11.69 -1.20 18.47
N SER A 7 11.73 -0.26 17.51
CA SER A 7 10.69 0.74 17.35
C SER A 7 9.42 0.01 16.94
N GLN A 8 8.43 0.03 17.85
CA GLN A 8 7.10 -0.50 17.54
C GLN A 8 6.55 0.27 16.34
N ILE A 9 5.95 -0.47 15.41
CA ILE A 9 5.26 0.13 14.27
C ILE A 9 3.76 -0.05 14.48
N LYS A 10 2.99 1.01 14.24
CA LYS A 10 1.55 0.97 14.01
C LYS A 10 1.26 1.35 12.58
N SER A 11 0.17 0.86 12.00
CA SER A 11 -0.17 1.24 10.63
C SER A 11 -1.49 1.98 10.54
N ILE A 12 -1.61 2.86 9.53
CA ILE A 12 -2.84 3.50 9.09
C ILE A 12 -3.08 3.07 7.65
N ILE A 13 -4.20 2.41 7.38
CA ILE A 13 -4.57 1.92 6.06
C ILE A 13 -5.77 2.70 5.56
N LEU A 14 -5.58 3.50 4.50
CA LEU A 14 -6.60 4.39 3.95
C LEU A 14 -7.57 3.60 3.06
N ALA A 15 -8.80 3.40 3.52
CA ALA A 15 -9.84 2.62 2.85
C ALA A 15 -11.18 3.37 2.70
N ALA A 16 -11.22 4.70 2.94
CA ALA A 16 -12.44 5.50 2.99
C ALA A 16 -12.98 5.96 1.62
N GLY A 17 -12.21 5.78 0.54
CA GLY A 17 -12.49 6.35 -0.77
C GLY A 17 -13.73 5.74 -1.46
N LYS A 18 -14.53 6.57 -2.16
CA LYS A 18 -15.77 6.17 -2.86
C LYS A 18 -15.57 5.19 -4.01
N GLY A 19 -14.39 5.16 -4.64
CA GLY A 19 -14.09 4.22 -5.73
C GLY A 19 -14.99 4.33 -6.96
N THR A 20 -15.50 5.51 -7.31
CA THR A 20 -16.51 5.73 -8.36
C THR A 20 -16.11 5.17 -9.73
N ARG A 21 -14.80 5.12 -10.03
CA ARG A 21 -14.25 4.55 -11.28
C ARG A 21 -14.41 3.03 -11.38
N MET A 22 -14.70 2.34 -10.27
CA MET A 22 -14.97 0.89 -10.26
C MET A 22 -16.35 0.55 -10.86
N LYS A 23 -17.28 1.51 -10.90
CA LYS A 23 -18.67 1.34 -11.37
C LYS A 23 -19.31 0.09 -10.75
N SER A 24 -19.25 -0.02 -9.43
CA SER A 24 -19.71 -1.18 -8.65
C SER A 24 -20.32 -0.72 -7.34
N GLU A 25 -21.30 -1.46 -6.84
CA GLU A 25 -21.87 -1.28 -5.51
C GLU A 25 -20.91 -1.77 -4.43
N THR A 26 -20.09 -2.79 -4.76
CA THR A 26 -19.05 -3.29 -3.84
C THR A 26 -18.00 -2.20 -3.57
N PRO A 27 -17.67 -1.92 -2.30
CA PRO A 27 -16.62 -1.00 -1.95
C PRO A 27 -15.30 -1.34 -2.65
N LYS A 28 -14.58 -0.31 -3.15
CA LYS A 28 -13.37 -0.51 -3.94
C LYS A 28 -12.39 -1.51 -3.30
N VAL A 29 -12.14 -1.36 -2.02
CA VAL A 29 -11.17 -2.15 -1.26
C VAL A 29 -11.63 -3.58 -0.95
N LEU A 30 -12.91 -3.90 -1.16
CA LEU A 30 -13.49 -5.25 -1.01
C LEU A 30 -13.61 -6.01 -2.33
N HIS A 31 -13.21 -5.43 -3.47
CA HIS A 31 -13.01 -6.23 -4.68
C HIS A 31 -11.93 -7.27 -4.47
N LYS A 32 -12.05 -8.40 -5.16
CA LYS A 32 -11.19 -9.55 -4.97
C LYS A 32 -10.24 -9.78 -6.13
N ILE A 33 -9.05 -10.26 -5.80
CA ILE A 33 -8.16 -10.99 -6.70
C ILE A 33 -8.03 -12.39 -6.11
N PHE A 34 -8.29 -13.41 -6.89
CA PHE A 34 -8.43 -14.80 -6.42
C PHE A 34 -9.37 -14.93 -5.22
N ASN A 35 -9.99 -15.03 -4.58
CA ASN A 35 -10.91 -15.05 -3.43
C ASN A 35 -10.57 -14.11 -2.28
N LYS A 36 -9.52 -13.27 -2.41
CA LYS A 36 -9.10 -12.38 -1.34
C LYS A 36 -9.34 -10.91 -1.70
N GLU A 37 -9.87 -10.15 -0.77
CA GLU A 37 -10.14 -8.72 -0.91
C GLU A 37 -8.82 -7.92 -1.04
N LEU A 38 -8.85 -6.82 -1.82
CA LEU A 38 -7.70 -5.94 -1.99
C LEU A 38 -7.14 -5.47 -0.65
N LEU A 39 -8.03 -5.07 0.27
CA LEU A 39 -7.67 -4.65 1.63
C LEU A 39 -6.97 -5.77 2.40
N GLY A 40 -7.39 -7.01 2.20
CA GLY A 40 -6.80 -8.19 2.83
C GLY A 40 -5.34 -8.39 2.44
N TYR A 41 -4.99 -8.20 1.17
CA TYR A 41 -3.60 -8.24 0.72
C TYR A 41 -2.74 -7.19 1.41
N VAL A 42 -3.26 -5.96 1.56
CA VAL A 42 -2.53 -4.86 2.21
C VAL A 42 -2.32 -5.15 3.70
N ILE A 43 -3.36 -5.57 4.42
CA ILE A 43 -3.24 -5.90 5.86
C ILE A 43 -2.25 -7.06 6.06
N ASP A 44 -2.31 -8.09 5.21
CA ASP A 44 -1.40 -9.23 5.30
C ASP A 44 0.05 -8.86 4.98
N ALA A 45 0.28 -7.96 4.00
CA ALA A 45 1.62 -7.45 3.73
C ALA A 45 2.19 -6.71 4.96
N VAL A 46 1.38 -5.88 5.62
CA VAL A 46 1.77 -5.18 6.86
C VAL A 46 2.03 -6.18 7.98
N ASN A 47 1.13 -7.14 8.22
CA ASN A 47 1.28 -8.17 9.25
C ASN A 47 2.50 -9.06 8.99
N GLY A 48 2.75 -9.38 7.71
CA GLY A 48 3.90 -10.18 7.26
C GLY A 48 5.27 -9.54 7.54
N THR A 49 5.33 -8.22 7.83
CA THR A 49 6.58 -7.58 8.30
C THR A 49 6.99 -8.09 9.69
N GLY A 50 6.06 -8.60 10.48
CA GLY A 50 6.26 -8.97 11.88
C GLY A 50 6.48 -7.77 12.83
N MET A 51 6.53 -6.55 12.32
CA MET A 51 6.84 -5.33 13.07
C MET A 51 5.57 -4.55 13.47
N ALA A 52 4.50 -4.62 12.67
CA ALA A 52 3.24 -3.94 12.96
C ALA A 52 2.45 -4.65 14.07
N LYS A 53 2.19 -3.92 15.15
CA LYS A 53 1.45 -4.44 16.32
C LYS A 53 -0.04 -4.18 16.25
N GLU A 54 -0.44 -3.10 15.59
CA GLU A 54 -1.81 -2.64 15.50
C GLU A 54 -2.03 -1.89 14.19
N ASN A 55 -3.17 -2.18 13.53
CA ASN A 55 -3.55 -1.59 12.26
C ASN A 55 -4.81 -0.72 12.44
N TYR A 56 -4.78 0.53 12.00
CA TYR A 56 -5.95 1.41 11.94
C TYR A 56 -6.44 1.48 10.50
N VAL A 57 -7.60 0.91 10.22
CA VAL A 57 -8.22 0.95 8.89
C VAL A 57 -9.20 2.11 8.85
N ILE A 58 -8.94 3.09 8.00
CA ILE A 58 -9.79 4.26 7.88
C ILE A 58 -10.89 3.96 6.88
N VAL A 59 -12.12 3.84 7.38
CA VAL A 59 -13.31 3.51 6.60
C VAL A 59 -14.14 4.77 6.34
N GLY A 60 -14.98 4.76 5.32
CA GLY A 60 -15.81 5.92 4.96
C GLY A 60 -16.99 5.53 4.10
N HIS A 61 -16.84 5.45 2.79
CA HIS A 61 -17.89 4.96 1.91
C HIS A 61 -18.15 3.47 2.17
N CYS A 62 -19.42 3.08 2.40
CA CYS A 62 -19.82 1.72 2.82
C CYS A 62 -19.01 1.23 4.05
N ALA A 63 -18.88 2.10 5.05
CA ALA A 63 -18.05 1.84 6.23
C ALA A 63 -18.40 0.51 6.91
N ASP A 64 -19.70 0.21 7.08
CA ASP A 64 -20.18 -1.00 7.75
C ASP A 64 -19.71 -2.29 7.06
N GLU A 65 -19.69 -2.32 5.73
CA GLU A 65 -19.24 -3.50 4.97
C GLU A 65 -17.73 -3.71 5.15
N VAL A 66 -16.94 -2.63 5.08
CA VAL A 66 -15.49 -2.70 5.24
C VAL A 66 -15.15 -3.06 6.69
N GLU A 67 -15.82 -2.47 7.67
CA GLU A 67 -15.63 -2.77 9.10
C GLU A 67 -15.98 -4.22 9.42
N ASN A 68 -17.11 -4.73 8.90
CA ASN A 68 -17.50 -6.14 9.05
C ASN A 68 -16.44 -7.09 8.48
N TYR A 69 -15.86 -6.75 7.33
CA TYR A 69 -14.78 -7.53 6.75
C TYR A 69 -13.54 -7.53 7.65
N VAL A 70 -13.11 -6.35 8.10
CA VAL A 70 -11.91 -6.18 8.92
C VAL A 70 -12.04 -6.91 10.24
N THR A 71 -13.12 -6.67 10.99
CA THR A 71 -13.35 -7.26 12.33
C THR A 71 -13.51 -8.77 12.29
N LYS A 72 -14.04 -9.31 11.19
CA LYS A 72 -14.19 -10.77 11.03
C LYS A 72 -12.85 -11.47 10.77
N ASN A 73 -11.90 -10.80 10.13
CA ASN A 73 -10.70 -11.46 9.60
C ASN A 73 -9.40 -11.03 10.30
N TYR A 74 -9.39 -9.93 11.07
CA TYR A 74 -8.17 -9.34 11.63
C TYR A 74 -8.35 -8.82 13.06
N ASP A 75 -7.92 -9.60 14.05
CA ASP A 75 -8.03 -9.24 15.47
C ASP A 75 -7.14 -8.04 15.86
N ASN A 76 -6.06 -7.79 15.10
CA ASN A 76 -5.13 -6.69 15.32
C ASN A 76 -5.46 -5.42 14.53
N ALA A 77 -6.65 -5.34 13.93
CA ALA A 77 -7.08 -4.19 13.14
C ALA A 77 -8.32 -3.52 13.76
N LYS A 78 -8.28 -2.18 13.81
CA LYS A 78 -9.38 -1.35 14.32
C LYS A 78 -9.83 -0.39 13.24
N CYS A 79 -11.14 -0.26 13.00
CA CYS A 79 -11.67 0.70 12.06
C CYS A 79 -11.87 2.09 12.69
N ARG A 80 -11.63 3.14 11.89
CA ARG A 80 -11.92 4.54 12.24
C ARG A 80 -12.67 5.20 11.09
N LEU A 81 -13.79 5.82 11.41
CA LEU A 81 -14.68 6.44 10.42
C LEU A 81 -14.15 7.80 9.99
N GLN A 82 -14.00 7.99 8.69
CA GLN A 82 -13.83 9.30 8.07
C GLN A 82 -15.18 9.82 7.56
N SER A 83 -15.75 10.82 8.22
CA SER A 83 -16.99 11.46 7.82
C SER A 83 -16.95 12.96 8.15
N PRO A 84 -17.10 13.88 7.14
CA PRO A 84 -17.11 13.61 5.69
C PRO A 84 -15.70 13.27 5.14
N GLN A 85 -15.63 12.79 3.88
CA GLN A 85 -14.36 12.52 3.21
C GLN A 85 -13.76 13.82 2.67
N LEU A 86 -12.80 14.38 3.41
CA LEU A 86 -12.16 15.69 3.11
C LEU A 86 -10.70 15.53 2.66
N GLY A 87 -10.32 14.41 2.08
CA GLY A 87 -8.98 14.15 1.55
C GLY A 87 -8.19 13.13 2.37
N THR A 88 -6.99 12.80 1.86
CA THR A 88 -6.13 11.73 2.40
C THR A 88 -5.49 12.09 3.74
N GLY A 89 -5.13 13.35 3.95
CA GLY A 89 -4.63 13.83 5.23
C GLY A 89 -5.71 13.80 6.32
N HIS A 90 -6.94 14.20 5.98
CA HIS A 90 -8.09 14.08 6.89
C HIS A 90 -8.40 12.61 7.20
N ALA A 91 -8.23 11.69 6.24
CA ALA A 91 -8.39 10.27 6.49
C ALA A 91 -7.36 9.77 7.53
N ALA A 92 -6.07 10.03 7.30
CA ALA A 92 -5.02 9.61 8.23
C ALA A 92 -5.19 10.24 9.63
N PHE A 93 -5.70 11.46 9.71
CA PHE A 93 -5.98 12.16 10.96
C PHE A 93 -7.02 11.44 11.84
N GLN A 94 -7.91 10.59 11.27
CA GLN A 94 -8.91 9.87 12.08
C GLN A 94 -8.28 8.90 13.10
N ALA A 95 -7.03 8.48 12.90
CA ALA A 95 -6.29 7.66 13.86
C ALA A 95 -5.44 8.49 14.85
N TYR A 96 -5.47 9.83 14.78
CA TYR A 96 -4.59 10.70 15.56
C TYR A 96 -4.71 10.49 17.07
N GLU A 97 -5.94 10.43 17.60
CA GLU A 97 -6.18 10.25 19.03
C GLU A 97 -5.72 8.87 19.53
N ASP A 98 -5.81 7.81 18.71
CA ASP A 98 -5.31 6.47 19.04
C ASP A 98 -3.77 6.40 19.07
N LEU A 99 -3.11 7.36 18.44
CA LEU A 99 -1.66 7.47 18.36
C LEU A 99 -1.08 8.51 19.33
N LYS A 100 -1.92 9.13 20.15
CA LYS A 100 -1.49 10.13 21.12
C LYS A 100 -0.53 9.52 22.16
N GLY A 101 0.65 10.12 22.28
CA GLY A 101 1.70 9.59 23.17
C GLY A 101 2.39 8.31 22.66
N PHE A 102 2.17 7.92 21.41
CA PHE A 102 2.88 6.80 20.83
C PHE A 102 4.31 7.21 20.45
N GLU A 103 5.31 6.48 20.98
CA GLU A 103 6.75 6.76 20.83
C GLU A 103 7.42 5.89 19.74
N GLY A 104 6.65 5.50 18.72
CA GLY A 104 7.13 4.60 17.66
C GLY A 104 7.02 5.20 16.27
N GLN A 105 7.02 4.31 15.28
CA GLN A 105 6.87 4.67 13.88
C GLN A 105 5.45 4.38 13.39
N VAL A 106 4.94 5.21 12.48
CA VAL A 106 3.62 5.03 11.86
C VAL A 106 3.79 4.80 10.37
N LEU A 107 3.34 3.64 9.90
CA LEU A 107 3.30 3.26 8.50
C LEU A 107 1.94 3.59 7.92
N ILE A 108 1.87 4.46 6.91
CA ILE A 108 0.62 4.81 6.22
C ILE A 108 0.61 4.19 4.84
N LEU A 109 -0.50 3.52 4.48
CA LEU A 109 -0.67 2.84 3.19
C LEU A 109 -2.07 3.10 2.62
N CYS A 110 -2.21 2.87 1.30
CA CYS A 110 -3.51 2.84 0.64
C CYS A 110 -4.07 1.40 0.64
N GLY A 111 -5.33 1.22 1.00
CA GLY A 111 -6.00 -0.10 1.06
C GLY A 111 -6.31 -0.71 -0.31
N ASP A 112 -5.92 -0.05 -1.40
CA ASP A 112 -6.14 -0.47 -2.79
C ASP A 112 -4.85 -0.82 -3.55
N THR A 113 -3.73 -1.07 -2.84
CA THR A 113 -2.43 -1.46 -3.40
C THR A 113 -2.07 -2.92 -3.06
N PRO A 114 -2.79 -3.91 -3.60
CA PRO A 114 -2.70 -5.31 -3.16
C PRO A 114 -1.40 -6.03 -3.57
N LEU A 115 -0.60 -5.42 -4.42
CA LEU A 115 0.63 -6.05 -4.94
C LEU A 115 1.87 -5.77 -4.09
N LEU A 116 1.75 -4.87 -3.10
CA LEU A 116 2.82 -4.53 -2.17
C LEU A 116 3.13 -5.72 -1.26
N THR A 117 4.42 -6.07 -1.12
CA THR A 117 4.84 -7.25 -0.36
C THR A 117 5.41 -6.88 1.02
N ALA A 118 5.36 -7.84 1.95
CA ALA A 118 6.02 -7.70 3.26
C ALA A 118 7.54 -7.54 3.13
N GLU A 119 8.17 -8.17 2.12
CA GLU A 119 9.59 -8.03 1.85
C GLU A 119 9.95 -6.59 1.49
N THR A 120 9.20 -5.99 0.56
CA THR A 120 9.38 -4.60 0.14
C THR A 120 9.14 -3.63 1.30
N LEU A 121 8.11 -3.87 2.12
CA LEU A 121 7.88 -3.09 3.33
C LEU A 121 9.05 -3.19 4.32
N ASN A 122 9.63 -4.38 4.52
CA ASN A 122 10.80 -4.56 5.38
C ASN A 122 12.03 -3.81 4.86
N LYS A 123 12.29 -3.81 3.54
CA LYS A 123 13.34 -3.01 2.92
C LYS A 123 13.10 -1.50 3.14
N PHE A 124 11.86 -1.06 2.95
CA PHE A 124 11.45 0.32 3.16
C PHE A 124 11.64 0.79 4.62
N ILE A 125 11.19 -0.02 5.60
CA ILE A 125 11.37 0.24 7.03
C ILE A 125 12.86 0.30 7.39
N SER A 126 13.66 -0.62 6.86
CA SER A 126 15.09 -0.66 7.08
C SER A 126 15.80 0.59 6.55
N ALA A 127 15.43 1.03 5.33
CA ALA A 127 15.98 2.24 4.72
C ALA A 127 15.63 3.50 5.53
N HIS A 128 14.39 3.61 6.02
CA HIS A 128 13.97 4.70 6.91
C HIS A 128 14.81 4.73 8.20
N THR A 129 14.94 3.59 8.86
CA THR A 129 15.68 3.47 10.12
C THR A 129 17.15 3.81 9.94
N GLN A 130 17.80 3.28 8.89
CA GLN A 130 19.21 3.55 8.59
C GLN A 130 19.49 5.02 8.27
N SER A 131 18.57 5.66 7.59
CA SER A 131 18.69 7.08 7.22
C SER A 131 18.46 8.04 8.38
N GLN A 132 17.87 7.58 9.48
CA GLN A 132 17.42 8.39 10.62
C GLN A 132 16.48 9.53 10.20
N SER A 133 15.66 9.31 9.17
CA SER A 133 14.71 10.29 8.67
C SER A 133 13.51 10.42 9.61
N ALA A 134 12.95 11.61 9.71
CA ALA A 134 11.67 11.83 10.39
C ALA A 134 10.49 11.35 9.54
N LEU A 135 10.64 11.43 8.21
CA LEU A 135 9.65 11.00 7.24
C LEU A 135 10.35 10.36 6.04
N THR A 136 9.85 9.19 5.60
CA THR A 136 10.20 8.60 4.31
C THR A 136 8.94 8.33 3.51
N VAL A 137 8.92 8.78 2.26
CA VAL A 137 7.87 8.44 1.29
C VAL A 137 8.38 7.36 0.34
N MET A 138 7.55 6.37 0.06
CA MET A 138 7.83 5.40 -1.00
C MET A 138 7.45 5.99 -2.35
N SER A 139 8.36 5.96 -3.32
CA SER A 139 8.15 6.46 -4.67
C SER A 139 8.40 5.37 -5.71
N ALA A 140 7.94 5.58 -6.94
CA ALA A 140 8.15 4.70 -8.07
C ALA A 140 8.39 5.52 -9.34
N ILE A 141 9.07 4.94 -10.33
CA ILE A 141 9.31 5.58 -11.63
C ILE A 141 8.33 5.03 -12.65
N PHE A 142 7.39 5.85 -13.12
CA PHE A 142 6.40 5.44 -14.12
C PHE A 142 6.66 6.11 -15.46
N GLU A 143 6.53 5.37 -16.56
CA GLU A 143 6.56 5.94 -17.91
C GLU A 143 5.40 6.91 -18.13
N ASP A 144 4.20 6.53 -17.68
CA ASP A 144 3.02 7.40 -17.64
C ASP A 144 2.64 7.69 -16.18
N PRO A 145 3.06 8.85 -15.63
CA PRO A 145 2.79 9.23 -14.25
C PRO A 145 1.42 9.89 -14.05
N THR A 146 0.57 9.92 -15.06
CA THR A 146 -0.75 10.59 -15.03
C THR A 146 -1.60 10.13 -13.83
N ASN A 147 -2.24 11.07 -13.17
CA ASN A 147 -3.09 10.90 -11.98
C ASN A 147 -2.35 10.54 -10.66
N TYR A 148 -1.03 10.60 -10.61
CA TYR A 148 -0.26 10.45 -9.38
C TYR A 148 0.30 11.78 -8.91
N GLY A 149 0.59 11.92 -7.62
CA GLY A 149 1.42 13.00 -7.10
C GLY A 149 2.86 12.85 -7.59
N ARG A 150 3.54 13.97 -7.83
CA ARG A 150 4.94 13.99 -8.30
C ARG A 150 5.91 14.26 -7.18
N ILE A 151 6.99 13.49 -7.13
CA ILE A 151 8.12 13.75 -6.22
C ILE A 151 8.95 14.89 -6.81
N VAL A 152 8.97 16.01 -6.12
CA VAL A 152 9.78 17.18 -6.51
C VAL A 152 11.05 17.19 -5.68
N ARG A 153 12.20 17.28 -6.36
CA ARG A 153 13.53 17.32 -5.75
C ARG A 153 14.14 18.72 -5.85
N ASP A 154 15.04 19.03 -4.90
CA ASP A 154 15.88 20.23 -4.96
C ASP A 154 17.08 20.02 -5.93
N GLU A 155 17.93 21.04 -6.05
CA GLU A 155 19.12 21.02 -6.91
C GLU A 155 20.16 19.96 -6.48
N ASN A 156 20.11 19.52 -5.22
CA ASN A 156 20.98 18.49 -4.66
C ASN A 156 20.37 17.08 -4.73
N GLY A 157 19.17 16.95 -5.35
CA GLY A 157 18.46 15.68 -5.45
C GLY A 157 17.68 15.27 -4.21
N ASN A 158 17.60 16.10 -3.16
CA ASN A 158 16.81 15.79 -1.97
C ASN A 158 15.32 15.98 -2.21
N LEU A 159 14.50 15.27 -1.46
CA LEU A 159 13.05 15.46 -1.47
C LEU A 159 12.71 16.88 -1.01
N LYS A 160 12.02 17.64 -1.86
CA LYS A 160 11.57 19.02 -1.60
C LYS A 160 10.08 19.10 -1.31
N ALA A 161 9.28 18.38 -2.09
CA ALA A 161 7.82 18.39 -1.97
C ALA A 161 7.22 17.20 -2.73
N ILE A 162 5.94 16.93 -2.46
CA ILE A 162 5.08 16.15 -3.33
C ILE A 162 4.01 17.11 -3.86
N VAL A 163 3.75 17.09 -5.16
CA VAL A 163 2.74 17.93 -5.80
C VAL A 163 1.71 17.04 -6.48
N GLU A 164 0.46 17.18 -6.07
CA GLU A 164 -0.64 16.40 -6.63
C GLU A 164 -0.89 16.76 -8.11
N GLU A 165 -1.38 15.81 -8.90
CA GLU A 165 -1.61 15.99 -10.36
C GLU A 165 -2.37 17.27 -10.71
N LYS A 166 -3.41 17.63 -9.92
CA LYS A 166 -4.25 18.78 -10.21
C LYS A 166 -3.62 20.12 -9.88
N ASP A 167 -2.63 20.12 -8.99
CA ASP A 167 -1.87 21.30 -8.59
C ASP A 167 -0.53 21.43 -9.33
N ALA A 168 -0.16 20.40 -10.12
CA ALA A 168 1.11 20.33 -10.80
C ALA A 168 1.15 21.25 -12.04
N SER A 169 2.22 22.03 -12.17
CA SER A 169 2.55 22.76 -13.40
C SER A 169 2.90 21.79 -14.54
N ASP A 170 2.87 22.29 -15.79
CA ASP A 170 3.22 21.48 -16.97
C ASP A 170 4.65 20.90 -16.90
N ALA A 171 5.58 21.61 -16.27
CA ALA A 171 6.93 21.12 -16.01
C ALA A 171 6.92 19.98 -14.99
N GLN A 172 6.16 20.13 -13.91
CA GLN A 172 6.05 19.10 -12.85
C GLN A 172 5.32 17.85 -13.33
N LYS A 173 4.33 17.97 -14.21
CA LYS A 173 3.63 16.82 -14.82
C LYS A 173 4.55 15.89 -15.60
N LYS A 174 5.69 16.40 -16.10
CA LYS A 174 6.70 15.60 -16.83
C LYS A 174 7.60 14.76 -15.90
N ILE A 175 7.57 14.99 -14.59
CA ILE A 175 8.32 14.21 -13.62
C ILE A 175 7.75 12.79 -13.60
N LYS A 176 8.61 11.80 -13.82
CA LYS A 176 8.26 10.37 -13.86
C LYS A 176 8.25 9.72 -12.47
N GLU A 177 8.90 10.33 -11.47
CA GLU A 177 8.88 9.83 -10.10
C GLU A 177 7.58 10.23 -9.41
N ILE A 178 6.81 9.21 -9.04
CA ILE A 178 5.47 9.36 -8.46
C ILE A 178 5.46 9.03 -6.96
N ASN A 179 4.52 9.64 -6.25
CA ASN A 179 4.14 9.26 -4.90
C ASN A 179 3.24 8.02 -4.93
N THR A 180 3.64 6.96 -4.24
CA THR A 180 2.86 5.72 -4.15
C THR A 180 1.76 5.77 -3.09
N GLY A 181 1.77 6.79 -2.23
CA GLY A 181 0.84 6.88 -1.09
C GLY A 181 1.29 6.07 0.13
N VAL A 182 2.51 5.55 0.14
CA VAL A 182 3.08 4.82 1.29
C VAL A 182 4.10 5.71 2.00
N TYR A 183 3.92 5.87 3.31
CA TYR A 183 4.77 6.71 4.16
C TYR A 183 5.19 5.97 5.43
N LEU A 184 6.40 6.24 5.91
CA LEU A 184 6.84 5.84 7.24
C LEU A 184 7.28 7.09 8.01
N LEU A 185 6.70 7.29 9.18
CA LEU A 185 6.85 8.47 10.01
C LEU A 185 7.48 8.10 11.35
N ASP A 186 8.48 8.84 11.79
CA ASP A 186 8.86 8.91 13.21
C ASP A 186 7.79 9.75 13.91
N TRP A 187 6.82 9.08 14.52
CA TRP A 187 5.58 9.71 14.98
C TRP A 187 5.82 10.86 15.97
N PRO A 188 6.69 10.72 16.99
CA PRO A 188 6.99 11.83 17.91
C PRO A 188 7.49 13.09 17.23
N LYS A 189 8.15 12.98 16.07
CA LYS A 189 8.68 14.13 15.34
C LYS A 189 7.70 14.75 14.36
N VAL A 190 6.75 13.96 13.83
CA VAL A 190 5.94 14.38 12.68
C VAL A 190 4.44 14.53 13.00
N HIS A 191 3.96 14.02 14.13
CA HIS A 191 2.52 14.03 14.44
C HIS A 191 1.88 15.43 14.38
N GLU A 192 2.60 16.48 14.76
CA GLU A 192 2.09 17.85 14.69
C GLU A 192 1.78 18.30 13.26
N ALA A 193 2.37 17.67 12.23
CA ALA A 193 2.06 17.98 10.85
C ALA A 193 0.56 17.79 10.55
N PHE A 194 -0.07 16.80 11.16
CA PHE A 194 -1.49 16.51 10.98
C PHE A 194 -2.43 17.60 11.55
N LEU A 195 -1.97 18.32 12.57
CA LEU A 195 -2.69 19.47 13.15
C LEU A 195 -2.54 20.75 12.32
N ASN A 196 -1.60 20.77 11.36
CA ASN A 196 -1.25 21.91 10.54
C ASN A 196 -1.60 21.71 9.05
N LEU A 197 -2.33 20.65 8.72
CA LEU A 197 -2.85 20.44 7.36
C LEU A 197 -3.91 21.50 7.05
N ASP A 198 -3.91 21.99 5.81
CA ASP A 198 -4.94 22.89 5.29
C ASP A 198 -5.55 22.32 4.00
N SER A 199 -6.59 22.98 3.49
CA SER A 199 -7.29 22.59 2.27
C SER A 199 -7.13 23.64 1.15
N ASN A 200 -6.12 24.48 1.22
CA ASN A 200 -5.87 25.53 0.25
C ASN A 200 -5.17 24.98 -1.01
N ASN A 201 -5.90 24.18 -1.79
CA ASN A 201 -5.43 23.52 -3.01
C ASN A 201 -6.56 23.37 -4.03
N ALA A 202 -6.28 22.87 -5.22
CA ALA A 202 -7.22 22.77 -6.33
C ALA A 202 -8.45 21.87 -6.05
N GLN A 203 -8.39 20.99 -5.05
CA GLN A 203 -9.48 20.07 -4.68
C GLN A 203 -10.24 20.52 -3.41
N ASN A 204 -9.75 21.53 -2.68
CA ASN A 204 -10.24 21.90 -1.34
C ASN A 204 -10.22 20.71 -0.36
N GLU A 205 -9.17 19.88 -0.41
CA GLU A 205 -8.99 18.69 0.40
C GLU A 205 -7.72 18.81 1.28
N TYR A 206 -7.72 18.15 2.44
CA TYR A 206 -6.53 18.01 3.27
C TYR A 206 -5.63 16.92 2.67
N TYR A 207 -4.54 17.34 2.03
CA TYR A 207 -3.61 16.40 1.40
C TYR A 207 -2.62 15.81 2.40
N LEU A 208 -2.48 14.49 2.42
CA LEU A 208 -1.45 13.83 3.21
C LEU A 208 -0.04 14.22 2.75
N THR A 209 0.13 14.52 1.47
CA THR A 209 1.41 14.95 0.88
C THR A 209 1.98 16.22 1.50
N ASP A 210 1.15 17.07 2.12
CA ASP A 210 1.60 18.32 2.74
C ASP A 210 2.42 18.10 4.02
N ILE A 211 2.31 16.92 4.66
CA ILE A 211 3.18 16.57 5.80
C ILE A 211 4.67 16.61 5.42
N VAL A 212 5.01 16.36 4.14
CA VAL A 212 6.39 16.42 3.64
C VAL A 212 6.93 17.85 3.72
N LYS A 213 6.18 18.82 3.20
CA LYS A 213 6.56 20.25 3.27
C LYS A 213 6.68 20.72 4.71
N TRP A 214 5.73 20.33 5.56
CA TRP A 214 5.76 20.68 6.99
C TRP A 214 7.02 20.10 7.65
N THR A 215 7.34 18.83 7.44
CA THR A 215 8.52 18.16 8.00
C THR A 215 9.81 18.90 7.62
N ILE A 216 9.96 19.22 6.33
CA ILE A 216 11.13 19.96 5.83
C ILE A 216 11.18 21.38 6.42
N SER A 217 10.04 22.07 6.55
CA SER A 217 9.98 23.44 7.13
C SER A 217 10.42 23.49 8.59
N LYS A 218 10.30 22.38 9.31
CA LYS A 218 10.79 22.24 10.69
C LYS A 218 12.28 21.85 10.79
N GLY A 219 12.99 21.81 9.66
CA GLY A 219 14.38 21.38 9.61
C GLY A 219 14.58 19.88 9.85
N LEU A 220 13.51 19.09 9.80
CA LEU A 220 13.55 17.65 9.96
C LEU A 220 13.89 16.96 8.63
N LYS A 221 14.60 15.84 8.70
CA LYS A 221 14.98 15.08 7.52
C LYS A 221 13.79 14.33 6.93
N ALA A 222 13.47 14.62 5.68
CA ALA A 222 12.54 13.87 4.86
C ALA A 222 13.26 13.30 3.63
N GLN A 223 12.90 12.08 3.21
CA GLN A 223 13.47 11.43 2.01
C GLN A 223 12.43 10.64 1.24
N SER A 224 12.76 10.25 0.01
CA SER A 224 12.04 9.25 -0.75
C SER A 224 12.85 7.97 -0.88
N TYR A 225 12.15 6.84 -0.89
CA TYR A 225 12.66 5.50 -1.19
C TYR A 225 12.06 5.04 -2.50
N ILE A 226 12.88 4.84 -3.52
CA ILE A 226 12.41 4.41 -4.85
C ILE A 226 12.25 2.89 -4.84
N LEU A 227 11.06 2.41 -5.22
CA LEU A 227 10.76 0.99 -5.38
C LEU A 227 11.63 0.34 -6.45
N GLU A 228 12.15 -0.84 -6.16
CA GLU A 228 12.86 -1.68 -7.15
C GLU A 228 11.89 -2.24 -8.18
N ASN A 229 10.70 -2.69 -7.76
CA ASN A 229 9.64 -3.20 -8.62
C ASN A 229 8.43 -2.25 -8.59
N ASN A 230 8.25 -1.46 -9.63
CA ASN A 230 7.18 -0.48 -9.75
C ASN A 230 5.77 -1.09 -9.73
N GLU A 231 5.62 -2.36 -10.13
CA GLU A 231 4.33 -3.06 -10.15
C GLU A 231 3.70 -3.15 -8.76
N GLU A 232 4.53 -3.20 -7.70
CA GLU A 232 4.04 -3.25 -6.33
C GLU A 232 3.27 -1.99 -5.90
N SER A 233 3.46 -0.88 -6.60
CA SER A 233 2.78 0.39 -6.32
C SER A 233 1.46 0.59 -7.10
N TYR A 234 1.03 -0.36 -7.93
CA TYR A 234 -0.21 -0.21 -8.69
C TYR A 234 -1.45 -0.15 -7.80
N GLY A 235 -2.08 1.02 -7.76
CA GLY A 235 -3.37 1.22 -7.11
C GLY A 235 -4.54 0.78 -8.00
N ILE A 236 -5.48 0.04 -7.42
CA ILE A 236 -6.65 -0.47 -8.12
C ILE A 236 -7.79 0.56 -8.06
N ASN A 237 -8.01 1.26 -9.16
CA ASN A 237 -9.01 2.31 -9.27
C ASN A 237 -10.11 2.03 -10.31
N SER A 238 -9.95 0.97 -11.11
CA SER A 238 -10.89 0.57 -12.16
C SER A 238 -10.86 -0.95 -12.37
N LYS A 239 -11.88 -1.49 -13.06
CA LYS A 239 -11.89 -2.91 -13.43
C LYS A 239 -10.69 -3.28 -14.33
N LYS A 240 -10.19 -2.33 -15.15
CA LYS A 240 -8.96 -2.54 -15.94
C LYS A 240 -7.73 -2.71 -15.04
N ASN A 241 -7.59 -1.86 -14.01
CA ASN A 241 -6.50 -2.01 -13.04
C ASN A 241 -6.62 -3.33 -12.28
N LEU A 242 -7.84 -3.74 -11.91
CA LEU A 242 -8.07 -5.02 -11.23
C LEU A 242 -7.60 -6.21 -12.09
N ALA A 243 -7.98 -6.23 -13.37
CA ALA A 243 -7.54 -7.27 -14.30
C ALA A 243 -6.01 -7.29 -14.48
N GLN A 244 -5.38 -6.13 -14.58
CA GLN A 244 -3.92 -6.02 -14.67
C GLN A 244 -3.22 -6.54 -13.39
N ALA A 245 -3.70 -6.15 -12.22
CA ALA A 245 -3.15 -6.63 -10.95
C ALA A 245 -3.36 -8.15 -10.77
N THR A 246 -4.49 -8.69 -11.23
CA THR A 246 -4.73 -10.14 -11.24
C THR A 246 -3.70 -10.86 -12.11
N LYS A 247 -3.39 -10.31 -13.29
CA LYS A 247 -2.35 -10.87 -14.16
C LYS A 247 -0.97 -10.86 -13.49
N ILE A 248 -0.56 -9.72 -12.93
CA ILE A 248 0.72 -9.59 -12.24
C ILE A 248 0.82 -10.60 -11.08
N LEU A 249 -0.22 -10.72 -10.26
CA LEU A 249 -0.23 -11.63 -9.13
C LEU A 249 -0.20 -13.09 -9.60
N LYS A 250 -0.96 -13.44 -10.67
CA LYS A 250 -0.91 -14.75 -11.34
C LYS A 250 0.51 -15.11 -11.78
N ASP A 251 1.15 -14.19 -12.51
CA ASP A 251 2.51 -14.41 -13.04
C ASP A 251 3.50 -14.61 -11.89
N ARG A 252 3.44 -13.78 -10.84
CA ARG A 252 4.28 -13.92 -9.63
C ARG A 252 4.10 -15.27 -8.92
N VAL A 253 2.87 -15.76 -8.80
CA VAL A 253 2.57 -17.06 -8.19
C VAL A 253 3.08 -18.21 -9.06
N ASN A 254 2.83 -18.15 -10.36
CA ASN A 254 3.28 -19.19 -11.30
C ASN A 254 4.81 -19.26 -11.37
N ASP A 255 5.50 -18.12 -11.44
CA ASP A 255 6.98 -18.07 -11.45
C ASP A 255 7.57 -18.70 -10.18
N LYS A 256 6.97 -18.41 -9.03
CA LYS A 256 7.39 -19.02 -7.76
C LYS A 256 7.20 -20.53 -7.79
N LEU A 257 6.03 -21.02 -8.21
CA LEU A 257 5.74 -22.47 -8.27
C LEU A 257 6.66 -23.20 -9.25
N LEU A 258 6.94 -22.60 -10.42
CA LEU A 258 7.90 -23.12 -11.40
C LEU A 258 9.31 -23.21 -10.78
N ALA A 259 9.75 -22.17 -10.05
CA ALA A 259 11.04 -22.18 -9.35
C ALA A 259 11.09 -23.23 -8.23
N ASP A 260 9.96 -23.50 -7.57
CA ASP A 260 9.81 -24.51 -6.51
C ASP A 260 9.67 -25.94 -7.06
N GLY A 261 9.74 -26.15 -8.40
CA GLY A 261 9.75 -27.47 -9.05
C GLY A 261 8.37 -27.99 -9.46
N VAL A 262 7.35 -27.16 -9.51
CA VAL A 262 6.04 -27.50 -10.09
C VAL A 262 6.11 -27.31 -11.61
N THR A 263 5.56 -28.23 -12.39
CA THR A 263 5.44 -28.09 -13.85
C THR A 263 4.09 -27.42 -14.17
N ILE A 264 4.11 -26.24 -14.74
CA ILE A 264 2.91 -25.55 -15.28
C ILE A 264 3.06 -25.53 -16.80
N ILE A 265 2.19 -26.29 -17.51
CA ILE A 265 2.33 -26.49 -18.96
C ILE A 265 2.05 -25.20 -19.73
N ASP A 266 1.06 -24.43 -19.28
CA ASP A 266 0.70 -23.14 -19.88
C ASP A 266 0.46 -22.11 -18.77
N PRO A 267 1.49 -21.37 -18.35
CA PRO A 267 1.37 -20.34 -17.31
C PRO A 267 0.41 -19.20 -17.69
N ASP A 268 0.23 -18.92 -18.98
CA ASP A 268 -0.65 -17.82 -19.42
C ASP A 268 -2.13 -18.08 -19.13
N THR A 269 -2.57 -19.33 -19.23
CA THR A 269 -3.95 -19.74 -18.97
C THR A 269 -4.17 -20.36 -17.60
N THR A 270 -3.13 -20.45 -16.77
CA THR A 270 -3.20 -21.06 -15.43
C THR A 270 -3.27 -19.99 -14.35
N TYR A 271 -4.28 -20.08 -13.50
CA TYR A 271 -4.57 -19.16 -12.40
C TYR A 271 -4.56 -19.93 -11.08
N ILE A 272 -3.59 -19.62 -10.22
CA ILE A 272 -3.42 -20.29 -8.92
C ILE A 272 -3.42 -19.22 -7.82
N SER A 273 -4.25 -19.43 -6.79
CA SER A 273 -4.29 -18.56 -5.61
C SER A 273 -2.93 -18.55 -4.90
N PRO A 274 -2.44 -17.38 -4.46
CA PRO A 274 -1.20 -17.27 -3.69
C PRO A 274 -1.25 -18.02 -2.34
N GLU A 275 -2.44 -18.40 -1.86
CA GLU A 275 -2.62 -19.20 -0.65
C GLU A 275 -2.58 -20.72 -0.88
N THR A 276 -2.41 -21.14 -2.14
CA THR A 276 -2.31 -22.55 -2.52
C THR A 276 -0.85 -23.01 -2.44
N GLU A 277 -0.62 -24.08 -1.69
CA GLU A 277 0.67 -24.78 -1.62
C GLU A 277 0.65 -25.96 -2.58
N ILE A 278 1.68 -26.08 -3.44
CA ILE A 278 1.82 -27.20 -4.38
C ILE A 278 3.23 -27.76 -4.24
N ALA A 279 3.34 -29.07 -4.00
CA ALA A 279 4.63 -29.71 -3.89
C ALA A 279 5.27 -29.97 -5.29
N ALA A 280 6.60 -30.04 -5.31
CA ALA A 280 7.39 -30.31 -6.51
C ALA A 280 6.95 -31.59 -7.24
N ASP A 281 7.32 -31.72 -8.52
CA ASP A 281 6.96 -32.80 -9.42
C ASP A 281 5.45 -32.94 -9.74
N THR A 282 4.61 -32.01 -9.25
CA THR A 282 3.20 -31.90 -9.65
C THR A 282 3.09 -31.19 -11.01
N ILE A 283 2.17 -31.64 -11.85
CA ILE A 283 1.93 -31.11 -13.20
C ILE A 283 0.55 -30.43 -13.22
N ILE A 284 0.53 -29.15 -13.62
CA ILE A 284 -0.69 -28.36 -13.81
C ILE A 284 -0.93 -28.20 -15.32
N TYR A 285 -2.10 -28.65 -15.79
CA TYR A 285 -2.50 -28.55 -17.18
C TYR A 285 -3.06 -27.17 -17.54
N PRO A 286 -3.14 -26.84 -18.85
CA PRO A 286 -3.67 -25.56 -19.32
C PRO A 286 -5.10 -25.29 -18.85
N CYS A 287 -5.49 -24.01 -18.78
CA CYS A 287 -6.82 -23.56 -18.39
C CYS A 287 -7.26 -23.97 -16.98
N THR A 288 -6.30 -24.26 -16.10
CA THR A 288 -6.58 -24.60 -14.71
C THR A 288 -6.78 -23.34 -13.86
N TYR A 289 -7.83 -23.34 -13.01
CA TYR A 289 -8.12 -22.27 -12.07
C TYR A 289 -8.25 -22.85 -10.65
N ILE A 290 -7.32 -22.48 -9.75
CA ILE A 290 -7.26 -22.95 -8.37
C ILE A 290 -7.48 -21.75 -7.43
N GLU A 291 -8.62 -21.73 -6.72
CA GLU A 291 -8.97 -20.67 -5.80
C GLU A 291 -8.77 -21.06 -4.33
N GLY A 292 -8.48 -20.04 -3.51
CA GLY A 292 -8.45 -20.16 -2.06
C GLY A 292 -7.22 -20.89 -1.53
N LYS A 293 -7.34 -21.41 -0.31
CA LYS A 293 -6.26 -22.08 0.41
C LYS A 293 -6.33 -23.59 0.16
N ASN A 294 -5.38 -24.11 -0.61
CA ASN A 294 -5.29 -25.54 -0.94
C ASN A 294 -3.90 -26.08 -0.58
N LYS A 295 -3.83 -27.39 -0.40
CA LYS A 295 -2.58 -28.11 -0.26
C LYS A 295 -2.57 -29.30 -1.21
N ILE A 296 -1.73 -29.24 -2.24
CA ILE A 296 -1.57 -30.25 -3.27
C ILE A 296 -0.22 -30.94 -3.04
N GLY A 297 -0.27 -32.27 -2.96
CA GLY A 297 0.89 -33.11 -2.67
C GLY A 297 1.82 -33.25 -3.88
N LYS A 298 2.82 -34.10 -3.71
CA LYS A 298 3.82 -34.46 -4.74
C LYS A 298 3.23 -35.37 -5.80
N ASP A 299 3.79 -35.34 -7.02
CA ASP A 299 3.46 -36.25 -8.13
C ASP A 299 1.96 -36.21 -8.56
N CYS A 300 1.25 -35.10 -8.29
CA CYS A 300 -0.13 -34.94 -8.72
C CYS A 300 -0.22 -34.44 -10.16
N LYS A 301 -1.40 -34.67 -10.80
CA LYS A 301 -1.75 -34.13 -12.11
C LYS A 301 -3.10 -33.43 -11.97
N ILE A 302 -3.12 -32.12 -12.26
CA ILE A 302 -4.29 -31.24 -12.06
C ILE A 302 -4.63 -30.59 -13.40
N GLY A 303 -5.93 -30.68 -13.81
CA GLY A 303 -6.44 -30.06 -15.04
C GLY A 303 -7.85 -30.51 -15.35
#